data_b7434a3f315414788b0c60f4e4d441d0
#
_entry.id   b7434a3f315414788b0c60f4e4d441d0
#
_cell.length_a   1.000
_cell.length_b   1.000
_cell.length_c   1.000
_cell.angle_alpha   90.00
_cell.angle_beta   90.00
_cell.angle_gamma   90.00
#
_symmetry.space_group_name_H-M   'P 1'
#
loop_
_entity.id
_entity.type
_entity.pdbx_description
1 polymer ?
#
loop_
_entity_poly.entity_id
_entity_poly.type
_entity_poly.pdbx_seq_one_letter_code
_entity_poly.pdbx_strand_id
1 'polypeptide(L)'
;MKNIRMMILVGIPIIMAFSFMSCEDWVTEVDPLSSQVEDGSLDSEEYLDFLLKGVLGNMGRSEEFSGLSHIIWRVAGFSDEFVHGEVDFAPDHSNFVQDIPMDLNFVANDWENYHQIRFHADDLLDRASNMTISNASLEQRVHWWGNVIGGLMRMYLADHWGLTQDGENPGAVITTVQQIANGESGSFQTDAAIRVLARTMLTEALNYDPGDTYEGVNGNPDKIVWSLIARTYLFDGNWSEAKSAAEKGLQDGDAGFQLVHTASYPNYMWYDAGRSNVLFSADPRFVDYVVADREEGEIISNLEEENEDSQSLRGPEGEGLGDADEENVRDGLDNQNERIPLWELEGDANLAYCQDIYDARDDYLDLIDWREMELILAEVAIRNSDDATGLTHINNVRTHHGLDELTVDDLTGFTPSETSGAGTITGSLGLLIEERDKTLWTKGVRITDQKRFDLWHLGSNTWPYIPIPDSEILNNPNVTRP
;
A
#
# COMPACT_ATOMS: atom_id res chain seq x y z
N MET A 1 -53.71 29.92 50.55
CA MET A 1 -52.86 28.68 50.27
C MET A 1 -53.39 27.76 49.17
N LYS A 2 -54.69 27.65 48.92
CA LYS A 2 -55.26 26.83 47.88
C LYS A 2 -54.92 27.31 46.45
N ASN A 3 -54.85 28.60 46.20
CA ASN A 3 -54.62 29.19 44.88
C ASN A 3 -53.14 29.09 44.46
N ILE A 4 -52.18 29.05 45.39
CA ILE A 4 -50.74 28.86 45.07
C ILE A 4 -50.43 27.49 44.65
N ARG A 5 -51.10 26.46 45.23
CA ARG A 5 -50.90 25.04 44.83
C ARG A 5 -51.43 24.74 43.41
N MET A 6 -52.49 25.43 42.99
CA MET A 6 -53.05 25.27 41.66
C MET A 6 -52.19 25.91 40.57
N MET A 7 -51.54 27.06 40.87
CA MET A 7 -50.59 27.69 39.95
C MET A 7 -49.32 26.87 39.74
N ILE A 8 -48.82 26.18 40.78
CA ILE A 8 -47.64 25.34 40.67
C ILE A 8 -47.96 24.05 39.87
N LEU A 9 -49.15 23.50 39.99
CA LEU A 9 -49.55 22.27 39.29
C LEU A 9 -49.83 22.45 37.81
N VAL A 10 -50.14 23.67 37.33
CA VAL A 10 -50.35 23.98 35.91
C VAL A 10 -49.08 24.56 35.28
N GLY A 11 -48.24 25.24 36.03
CA GLY A 11 -47.00 25.85 35.53
C GLY A 11 -45.90 24.83 35.21
N ILE A 12 -45.80 23.75 35.99
CA ILE A 12 -44.76 22.71 35.78
C ILE A 12 -44.92 21.93 34.46
N PRO A 13 -46.12 21.44 34.08
CA PRO A 13 -46.29 20.76 32.79
C PRO A 13 -46.12 21.67 31.57
N ILE A 14 -46.42 23.00 31.70
CA ILE A 14 -46.21 23.95 30.62
C ILE A 14 -44.70 24.23 30.42
N ILE A 15 -43.93 24.36 31.50
CA ILE A 15 -42.46 24.50 31.40
C ILE A 15 -41.81 23.24 30.87
N MET A 16 -42.27 22.04 31.26
CA MET A 16 -41.79 20.76 30.65
C MET A 16 -42.16 20.63 29.18
N ALA A 17 -43.35 21.08 28.75
CA ALA A 17 -43.73 20.99 27.33
C ALA A 17 -42.88 21.92 26.45
N PHE A 18 -42.47 23.08 26.94
CA PHE A 18 -41.56 23.98 26.22
C PHE A 18 -40.11 23.50 26.22
N SER A 19 -39.69 22.67 27.17
CA SER A 19 -38.34 22.11 27.22
C SER A 19 -38.11 20.99 26.19
N PHE A 20 -39.17 20.34 25.72
CA PHE A 20 -39.09 19.32 24.69
C PHE A 20 -39.18 19.84 23.25
N MET A 21 -39.69 21.05 23.05
CA MET A 21 -39.79 21.63 21.68
C MET A 21 -38.55 22.47 21.27
N SER A 22 -37.59 22.70 22.16
CA SER A 22 -36.49 23.63 21.89
C SER A 22 -35.16 22.93 21.54
N CYS A 23 -35.12 21.60 21.56
CA CYS A 23 -33.87 20.88 21.23
C CYS A 23 -33.80 20.35 19.79
N GLU A 24 -34.93 20.11 19.13
CA GLU A 24 -34.90 19.60 17.76
C GLU A 24 -34.65 20.72 16.72
N ASP A 25 -35.24 21.89 16.90
CA ASP A 25 -35.05 23.00 15.95
C ASP A 25 -33.64 23.63 16.02
N TRP A 26 -32.97 23.56 17.18
CA TRP A 26 -31.64 24.16 17.34
C TRP A 26 -30.54 23.31 16.72
N VAL A 27 -30.72 21.98 16.59
CA VAL A 27 -29.76 21.08 15.96
C VAL A 27 -29.86 21.12 14.44
N THR A 28 -31.03 21.49 13.90
CA THR A 28 -31.26 21.55 12.44
C THR A 28 -30.95 22.96 11.87
N GLU A 29 -30.74 23.97 12.67
CA GLU A 29 -30.42 25.36 12.25
C GLU A 29 -28.93 25.74 12.51
N VAL A 30 -28.05 24.78 12.79
CA VAL A 30 -26.62 25.12 12.87
C VAL A 30 -26.10 25.25 11.42
N ASP A 31 -25.92 26.51 11.01
CA ASP A 31 -25.18 26.77 9.77
C ASP A 31 -23.84 26.03 9.81
N PRO A 32 -23.48 25.30 8.77
CA PRO A 32 -22.17 24.65 8.70
C PRO A 32 -21.08 25.68 8.96
N LEU A 33 -20.11 25.32 9.78
CA LEU A 33 -18.93 26.15 9.99
C LEU A 33 -18.40 26.60 8.64
N SER A 34 -17.92 27.82 8.51
CA SER A 34 -17.47 28.42 7.24
C SER A 34 -16.41 27.62 6.46
N SER A 35 -15.91 26.54 7.05
CA SER A 35 -15.00 25.56 6.46
C SER A 35 -15.67 24.25 6.04
N GLN A 36 -16.99 24.09 6.23
CA GLN A 36 -17.72 22.88 5.84
C GLN A 36 -18.70 23.22 4.72
N VAL A 37 -18.74 22.35 3.70
CA VAL A 37 -19.70 22.40 2.60
C VAL A 37 -20.78 21.37 2.89
N GLU A 38 -22.05 21.75 2.75
CA GLU A 38 -23.17 20.81 2.89
C GLU A 38 -23.04 19.72 1.79
N ASP A 39 -23.22 18.46 2.17
CA ASP A 39 -23.05 17.32 1.27
C ASP A 39 -23.92 17.44 0.00
N GLY A 40 -25.18 17.81 0.14
CA GLY A 40 -26.08 18.03 -1.00
C GLY A 40 -25.66 19.17 -1.95
N SER A 41 -24.80 20.10 -1.51
CA SER A 41 -24.28 21.14 -2.40
C SER A 41 -23.17 20.64 -3.30
N LEU A 42 -22.56 19.47 -2.97
CA LEU A 42 -21.54 18.82 -3.78
C LEU A 42 -22.11 18.06 -5.00
N ASP A 43 -23.45 17.95 -5.11
CA ASP A 43 -24.13 17.26 -6.19
C ASP A 43 -24.28 18.15 -7.45
N SER A 44 -23.17 18.78 -7.85
CA SER A 44 -23.11 19.54 -9.09
C SER A 44 -21.77 19.35 -9.81
N GLU A 45 -21.78 19.48 -11.13
CA GLU A 45 -20.59 19.37 -11.97
C GLU A 45 -19.45 20.30 -11.52
N GLU A 46 -19.77 21.45 -10.96
CA GLU A 46 -18.81 22.44 -10.48
C GLU A 46 -17.86 21.88 -9.39
N TYR A 47 -18.38 20.95 -8.57
CA TYR A 47 -17.60 20.36 -7.46
C TYR A 47 -16.90 19.05 -7.82
N LEU A 48 -17.20 18.41 -8.95
CA LEU A 48 -16.56 17.14 -9.32
C LEU A 48 -15.03 17.24 -9.46
N ASP A 49 -14.51 18.34 -10.01
CA ASP A 49 -13.05 18.54 -10.11
C ASP A 49 -12.41 18.73 -8.72
N PHE A 50 -13.13 19.36 -7.81
CA PHE A 50 -12.70 19.50 -6.42
C PHE A 50 -12.70 18.13 -5.69
N LEU A 51 -13.76 17.34 -5.85
CA LEU A 51 -13.86 16.00 -5.28
C LEU A 51 -12.77 15.08 -5.84
N LEU A 52 -12.53 15.12 -7.16
CA LEU A 52 -11.44 14.39 -7.78
C LEU A 52 -10.07 14.75 -7.18
N LYS A 53 -9.78 16.04 -6.99
CA LYS A 53 -8.56 16.51 -6.30
C LYS A 53 -8.50 16.01 -4.85
N GLY A 54 -9.64 15.93 -4.17
CA GLY A 54 -9.75 15.34 -2.84
C GLY A 54 -9.39 13.85 -2.81
N VAL A 55 -9.86 13.08 -3.80
CA VAL A 55 -9.52 11.65 -3.95
C VAL A 55 -8.01 11.48 -4.19
N LEU A 56 -7.44 12.24 -5.13
CA LEU A 56 -6.00 12.20 -5.42
C LEU A 56 -5.15 12.67 -4.22
N GLY A 57 -5.63 13.72 -3.51
CA GLY A 57 -4.98 14.21 -2.29
C GLY A 57 -4.97 13.16 -1.18
N ASN A 58 -6.08 12.45 -0.96
CA ASN A 58 -6.13 11.38 0.04
C ASN A 58 -5.23 10.18 -0.31
N MET A 59 -5.09 9.86 -1.58
CA MET A 59 -4.14 8.84 -2.03
C MET A 59 -2.70 9.21 -1.66
N GLY A 60 -2.32 10.48 -1.90
CA GLY A 60 -0.97 11.00 -1.66
C GLY A 60 -0.70 11.50 -0.24
N ARG A 61 -1.68 11.48 0.68
CA ARG A 61 -1.45 11.91 2.07
C ARG A 61 -0.37 11.08 2.75
N SER A 62 0.35 11.71 3.66
CA SER A 62 1.34 11.07 4.49
C SER A 62 1.36 11.67 5.90
N GLU A 63 0.21 12.17 6.36
CA GLU A 63 0.03 12.66 7.73
C GLU A 63 -0.58 11.56 8.60
N GLU A 64 -0.06 11.38 9.79
CA GLU A 64 -0.65 10.57 10.86
C GLU A 64 -1.27 9.24 10.40
N PHE A 65 -0.46 8.38 9.75
CA PHE A 65 -0.89 7.05 9.32
C PHE A 65 -1.95 7.05 8.21
N SER A 66 -1.86 7.93 7.24
CA SER A 66 -2.80 8.00 6.11
C SER A 66 -2.12 7.94 4.74
N GLY A 67 -2.90 7.60 3.69
CA GLY A 67 -2.46 7.52 2.30
C GLY A 67 -1.88 6.17 1.89
N LEU A 68 -1.56 6.05 0.60
CA LEU A 68 -1.09 4.78 0.04
C LEU A 68 0.35 4.43 0.43
N SER A 69 1.23 5.41 0.59
CA SER A 69 2.61 5.11 1.00
C SER A 69 2.65 4.51 2.41
N HIS A 70 1.76 4.95 3.29
CA HIS A 70 1.61 4.34 4.60
C HIS A 70 1.10 2.89 4.51
N ILE A 71 0.13 2.61 3.63
CA ILE A 71 -0.37 1.26 3.41
C ILE A 71 0.77 0.33 2.96
N ILE A 72 1.57 0.76 1.98
CA ILE A 72 2.69 -0.03 1.44
C ILE A 72 3.77 -0.24 2.51
N TRP A 73 4.14 0.82 3.22
CA TRP A 73 5.08 0.75 4.33
C TRP A 73 4.61 -0.23 5.44
N ARG A 74 3.32 -0.16 5.79
CA ARG A 74 2.73 -1.04 6.80
C ARG A 74 2.84 -2.52 6.42
N VAL A 75 2.47 -2.89 5.21
CA VAL A 75 2.51 -4.28 4.77
C VAL A 75 3.93 -4.79 4.55
N ALA A 76 4.86 -3.92 4.19
CA ALA A 76 6.28 -4.25 4.16
C ALA A 76 6.81 -4.58 5.57
N GLY A 77 6.39 -3.84 6.60
CA GLY A 77 6.69 -4.13 8.00
C GLY A 77 6.00 -5.40 8.53
N PHE A 78 4.83 -5.79 8.00
CA PHE A 78 4.17 -7.05 8.33
C PHE A 78 4.73 -8.24 7.53
N SER A 79 5.42 -8.02 6.43
CA SER A 79 6.16 -9.05 5.69
C SER A 79 7.56 -9.26 6.31
N ASP A 80 8.42 -9.95 5.58
CA ASP A 80 9.85 -10.11 5.91
C ASP A 80 10.74 -9.11 5.15
N GLU A 81 10.18 -8.02 4.61
CA GLU A 81 10.99 -7.01 3.89
C GLU A 81 11.83 -6.15 4.85
N PHE A 82 11.31 -5.88 6.04
CA PHE A 82 11.95 -5.04 7.02
C PHE A 82 12.03 -5.70 8.39
N VAL A 83 13.10 -5.36 9.14
CA VAL A 83 13.26 -5.67 10.55
C VAL A 83 13.03 -4.41 11.36
N HIS A 84 12.36 -4.57 12.49
CA HIS A 84 12.16 -3.46 13.41
C HIS A 84 13.42 -3.15 14.19
N GLY A 85 13.80 -1.88 14.23
CA GLY A 85 15.07 -1.47 14.82
C GLY A 85 15.03 -1.00 16.24
N GLU A 86 13.99 -0.40 16.73
CA GLU A 86 13.97 0.13 18.09
C GLU A 86 12.68 -0.11 18.85
N VAL A 87 12.86 -0.14 20.19
CA VAL A 87 12.04 -0.81 21.19
C VAL A 87 10.78 -0.03 21.58
N ASP A 88 10.69 1.27 21.36
CA ASP A 88 9.70 2.09 22.07
C ASP A 88 8.42 2.43 21.28
N PHE A 89 8.44 2.38 19.96
CA PHE A 89 7.28 2.84 19.17
C PHE A 89 6.68 1.80 18.23
N ALA A 90 7.34 0.70 17.99
CA ALA A 90 7.01 -0.08 16.84
C ALA A 90 6.75 -1.59 17.03
N PRO A 91 6.56 -2.17 18.22
CA PRO A 91 5.97 -3.50 18.35
C PRO A 91 4.69 -3.62 17.54
N ASP A 92 4.00 -2.47 17.38
CA ASP A 92 2.71 -2.35 16.72
C ASP A 92 2.79 -2.31 15.18
N HIS A 93 3.99 -2.26 14.62
CA HIS A 93 4.16 -1.97 13.20
C HIS A 93 4.77 -3.11 12.40
N SER A 94 5.22 -4.18 13.06
CA SER A 94 5.95 -5.26 12.40
C SER A 94 5.65 -6.63 13.02
N ASN A 95 5.54 -7.65 12.17
CA ASN A 95 5.44 -9.05 12.59
C ASN A 95 6.70 -9.62 13.24
N PHE A 96 7.81 -8.89 13.23
CA PHE A 96 9.02 -9.28 13.94
C PHE A 96 8.84 -9.28 15.46
N VAL A 97 7.91 -8.49 15.97
CA VAL A 97 7.51 -8.54 17.37
C VAL A 97 6.26 -9.41 17.45
N GLN A 98 6.45 -10.65 17.82
CA GLN A 98 5.35 -11.60 18.05
C GLN A 98 4.41 -11.07 19.14
N ASP A 99 3.13 -11.51 19.10
CA ASP A 99 2.10 -11.15 20.08
C ASP A 99 1.55 -9.70 19.97
N ILE A 100 1.40 -9.16 18.76
CA ILE A 100 0.70 -7.90 18.55
C ILE A 100 -0.76 -8.04 19.00
N PRO A 101 -1.27 -7.22 19.94
CA PRO A 101 -2.68 -7.25 20.34
C PRO A 101 -3.60 -6.76 19.19
N MET A 102 -4.67 -7.49 18.91
CA MET A 102 -5.62 -7.16 17.83
C MET A 102 -6.50 -5.93 18.12
N ASP A 103 -6.51 -5.45 19.34
CA ASP A 103 -7.28 -4.28 19.78
C ASP A 103 -6.48 -2.96 19.74
N LEU A 104 -5.30 -2.97 19.14
CA LEU A 104 -4.50 -1.78 18.99
C LEU A 104 -5.16 -0.74 18.08
N ASN A 105 -5.04 0.51 18.47
CA ASN A 105 -5.63 1.64 17.75
C ASN A 105 -5.17 1.72 16.28
N PHE A 106 -3.96 1.29 15.97
CA PHE A 106 -3.44 1.36 14.60
C PHE A 106 -4.23 0.46 13.64
N VAL A 107 -4.73 -0.71 14.07
CA VAL A 107 -5.56 -1.59 13.23
C VAL A 107 -6.83 -0.86 12.79
N ALA A 108 -7.47 -0.14 13.72
CA ALA A 108 -8.64 0.69 13.40
C ALA A 108 -8.27 1.87 12.48
N ASN A 109 -7.14 2.51 12.71
CA ASN A 109 -6.66 3.63 11.87
C ASN A 109 -6.32 3.15 10.45
N ASP A 110 -5.63 2.02 10.31
CA ASP A 110 -5.33 1.43 9.01
C ASP A 110 -6.62 1.03 8.28
N TRP A 111 -7.58 0.39 8.99
CA TRP A 111 -8.88 0.07 8.43
C TRP A 111 -9.61 1.31 7.90
N GLU A 112 -9.63 2.36 8.69
CA GLU A 112 -10.24 3.63 8.29
C GLU A 112 -9.53 4.22 7.06
N ASN A 113 -8.19 4.23 7.02
CA ASN A 113 -7.41 4.74 5.89
C ASN A 113 -7.75 4.00 4.58
N TYR A 114 -7.74 2.65 4.59
CA TYR A 114 -8.11 1.86 3.40
C TYR A 114 -9.53 2.19 2.92
N HIS A 115 -10.47 2.24 3.86
CA HIS A 115 -11.87 2.50 3.52
C HIS A 115 -12.14 3.95 3.14
N GLN A 116 -11.43 4.92 3.70
CA GLN A 116 -11.57 6.32 3.34
C GLN A 116 -11.15 6.57 1.88
N ILE A 117 -9.98 6.06 1.47
CA ILE A 117 -9.51 6.22 0.08
C ILE A 117 -10.50 5.52 -0.88
N ARG A 118 -10.89 4.28 -0.56
CA ARG A 118 -11.88 3.52 -1.34
C ARG A 118 -13.22 4.26 -1.44
N PHE A 119 -13.75 4.73 -0.31
CA PHE A 119 -15.07 5.36 -0.24
C PHE A 119 -15.11 6.65 -1.04
N HIS A 120 -14.09 7.49 -0.96
CA HIS A 120 -14.04 8.73 -1.74
C HIS A 120 -14.02 8.46 -3.26
N ALA A 121 -13.36 7.40 -3.70
CA ALA A 121 -13.41 6.98 -5.10
C ALA A 121 -14.81 6.49 -5.51
N ASP A 122 -15.46 5.69 -4.66
CA ASP A 122 -16.81 5.18 -4.89
C ASP A 122 -17.85 6.33 -4.88
N ASP A 123 -17.75 7.28 -3.94
CA ASP A 123 -18.64 8.45 -3.84
C ASP A 123 -18.49 9.37 -5.06
N LEU A 124 -17.26 9.60 -5.51
CA LEU A 124 -17.00 10.35 -6.74
C LEU A 124 -17.72 9.73 -7.95
N LEU A 125 -17.66 8.40 -8.10
CA LEU A 125 -18.34 7.66 -9.17
C LEU A 125 -19.86 7.69 -9.02
N ASP A 126 -20.38 7.53 -7.81
CA ASP A 126 -21.82 7.57 -7.52
C ASP A 126 -22.40 8.94 -7.91
N ARG A 127 -21.77 10.03 -7.46
CA ARG A 127 -22.20 11.39 -7.82
C ARG A 127 -22.11 11.64 -9.33
N ALA A 128 -21.00 11.26 -9.97
CA ALA A 128 -20.84 11.41 -11.41
C ALA A 128 -21.93 10.65 -12.19
N SER A 129 -22.31 9.46 -11.73
CA SER A 129 -23.33 8.62 -12.36
C SER A 129 -24.76 9.18 -12.20
N ASN A 130 -24.98 9.98 -11.16
CA ASN A 130 -26.28 10.55 -10.83
C ASN A 130 -26.52 11.96 -11.43
N MET A 131 -25.57 12.52 -12.18
CA MET A 131 -25.69 13.83 -12.80
C MET A 131 -25.38 13.80 -14.30
N THR A 132 -25.72 14.89 -15.00
CA THR A 132 -25.31 15.10 -16.38
C THR A 132 -24.07 15.98 -16.38
N ILE A 133 -22.94 15.43 -16.80
CA ILE A 133 -21.68 16.17 -16.90
C ILE A 133 -21.57 16.76 -18.30
N SER A 134 -21.45 18.08 -18.41
CA SER A 134 -21.32 18.78 -19.68
C SER A 134 -19.87 18.87 -20.17
N ASN A 135 -18.91 18.83 -19.27
CA ASN A 135 -17.48 18.83 -19.54
C ASN A 135 -16.96 17.39 -19.77
N ALA A 136 -16.89 16.99 -21.04
CA ALA A 136 -16.46 15.64 -21.41
C ALA A 136 -15.05 15.26 -20.89
N SER A 137 -14.12 16.21 -20.80
CA SER A 137 -12.79 15.93 -20.24
C SER A 137 -12.85 15.67 -18.73
N LEU A 138 -13.69 16.38 -17.99
CA LEU A 138 -13.91 16.13 -16.57
C LEU A 138 -14.57 14.77 -16.35
N GLU A 139 -15.59 14.43 -17.16
CA GLU A 139 -16.26 13.13 -17.12
C GLU A 139 -15.26 11.99 -17.29
N GLN A 140 -14.37 12.06 -18.30
CA GLN A 140 -13.32 11.08 -18.55
C GLN A 140 -12.42 10.91 -17.35
N ARG A 141 -11.89 12.00 -16.80
CA ARG A 141 -10.98 11.97 -15.64
C ARG A 141 -11.65 11.39 -14.39
N VAL A 142 -12.85 11.82 -14.08
CA VAL A 142 -13.60 11.37 -12.90
C VAL A 142 -13.83 9.86 -12.95
N HIS A 143 -14.29 9.35 -14.09
CA HIS A 143 -14.54 7.92 -14.26
C HIS A 143 -13.25 7.10 -14.26
N TRP A 144 -12.19 7.57 -14.92
CA TRP A 144 -10.91 6.87 -14.89
C TRP A 144 -10.36 6.74 -13.48
N TRP A 145 -10.20 7.87 -12.79
CA TRP A 145 -9.59 7.92 -11.46
C TRP A 145 -10.44 7.21 -10.41
N GLY A 146 -11.74 7.39 -10.42
CA GLY A 146 -12.64 6.71 -9.50
C GLY A 146 -12.57 5.19 -9.65
N ASN A 147 -12.53 4.69 -10.88
CA ASN A 147 -12.43 3.26 -11.16
C ASN A 147 -11.03 2.70 -10.84
N VAL A 148 -9.95 3.41 -11.15
CA VAL A 148 -8.58 2.94 -10.86
C VAL A 148 -8.34 2.91 -9.36
N ILE A 149 -8.63 3.98 -8.64
CA ILE A 149 -8.41 4.04 -7.19
C ILE A 149 -9.36 3.09 -6.45
N GLY A 150 -10.64 3.06 -6.83
CA GLY A 150 -11.59 2.12 -6.26
C GLY A 150 -11.21 0.65 -6.49
N GLY A 151 -10.69 0.32 -7.67
CA GLY A 151 -10.16 -1.00 -8.01
C GLY A 151 -8.88 -1.32 -7.24
N LEU A 152 -7.92 -0.41 -7.19
CA LEU A 152 -6.65 -0.56 -6.45
C LEU A 152 -6.90 -0.80 -4.95
N MET A 153 -7.77 -0.01 -4.34
CA MET A 153 -8.08 -0.18 -2.91
C MET A 153 -8.80 -1.48 -2.59
N ARG A 154 -9.64 -1.98 -3.51
CA ARG A 154 -10.24 -3.31 -3.36
C ARG A 154 -9.21 -4.42 -3.49
N MET A 155 -8.24 -4.28 -4.39
CA MET A 155 -7.12 -5.22 -4.48
C MET A 155 -6.36 -5.26 -3.14
N TYR A 156 -5.97 -4.11 -2.58
CA TYR A 156 -5.27 -4.07 -1.29
C TYR A 156 -6.12 -4.59 -0.13
N LEU A 157 -7.42 -4.33 -0.11
CA LEU A 157 -8.32 -4.93 0.90
C LEU A 157 -8.36 -6.46 0.80
N ALA A 158 -8.39 -7.00 -0.42
CA ALA A 158 -8.37 -8.44 -0.65
C ALA A 158 -7.03 -9.08 -0.24
N ASP A 159 -5.93 -8.37 -0.48
CA ASP A 159 -4.59 -8.90 -0.30
C ASP A 159 -4.09 -8.81 1.14
N HIS A 160 -4.57 -7.83 1.91
CA HIS A 160 -3.98 -7.50 3.21
C HIS A 160 -4.87 -7.85 4.40
N TRP A 161 -6.20 -7.95 4.24
CA TRP A 161 -7.14 -8.08 5.35
C TRP A 161 -7.81 -9.45 5.46
N GLY A 162 -8.23 -9.80 6.68
CA GLY A 162 -8.99 -11.01 6.97
C GLY A 162 -9.86 -10.86 8.22
N LEU A 163 -10.85 -11.75 8.41
CA LEU A 163 -11.62 -11.77 9.65
C LEU A 163 -10.74 -12.05 10.85
N THR A 164 -9.69 -12.85 10.64
CA THR A 164 -8.68 -13.21 11.62
C THR A 164 -7.30 -13.07 11.00
N GLN A 165 -6.29 -12.95 11.83
CA GLN A 165 -4.90 -12.79 11.39
C GLN A 165 -4.28 -14.06 10.78
N ASP A 166 -4.85 -15.24 11.08
CA ASP A 166 -4.29 -16.55 10.71
C ASP A 166 -4.53 -16.96 9.24
N GLY A 167 -5.35 -16.19 8.51
CA GLY A 167 -5.62 -16.42 7.10
C GLY A 167 -6.74 -17.43 6.82
N GLU A 168 -7.47 -17.89 7.82
CA GLU A 168 -8.60 -18.81 7.59
C GLU A 168 -9.75 -18.16 6.82
N ASN A 169 -9.92 -16.83 6.94
CA ASN A 169 -10.97 -16.07 6.28
C ASN A 169 -10.40 -14.76 5.69
N PRO A 170 -9.63 -14.84 4.59
CA PRO A 170 -9.11 -13.65 3.91
C PRO A 170 -10.24 -12.86 3.25
N GLY A 171 -10.14 -11.53 3.34
CA GLY A 171 -11.12 -10.62 2.76
C GLY A 171 -11.46 -9.45 3.66
N ALA A 172 -12.48 -8.69 3.29
CA ALA A 172 -12.88 -7.48 4.00
C ALA A 172 -14.39 -7.24 3.98
N VAL A 173 -14.84 -6.31 4.80
CA VAL A 173 -16.21 -5.79 4.74
C VAL A 173 -16.25 -4.67 3.70
N ILE A 174 -17.15 -4.75 2.75
CA ILE A 174 -17.36 -3.70 1.76
C ILE A 174 -18.75 -3.09 1.95
N THR A 175 -18.78 -1.84 2.40
CA THR A 175 -20.01 -1.05 2.49
C THR A 175 -20.07 -0.09 1.30
N THR A 176 -21.16 -0.10 0.54
CA THR A 176 -21.38 0.77 -0.61
C THR A 176 -21.82 2.16 -0.18
N VAL A 177 -21.67 3.16 -1.06
CA VAL A 177 -22.17 4.53 -0.84
C VAL A 177 -23.65 4.53 -0.51
N GLN A 178 -24.47 3.78 -1.26
CA GLN A 178 -25.90 3.68 -1.03
C GLN A 178 -26.26 3.04 0.32
N GLN A 179 -25.50 2.04 0.78
CA GLN A 179 -25.71 1.45 2.10
C GLN A 179 -25.43 2.46 3.21
N ILE A 180 -24.31 3.23 3.08
CA ILE A 180 -23.98 4.29 4.03
C ILE A 180 -25.08 5.33 4.07
N ALA A 181 -25.57 5.79 2.91
CA ALA A 181 -26.66 6.77 2.83
C ALA A 181 -27.97 6.26 3.50
N ASN A 182 -28.21 4.96 3.49
CA ASN A 182 -29.35 4.33 4.14
C ASN A 182 -29.13 3.98 5.63
N GLY A 183 -27.92 4.22 6.17
CA GLY A 183 -27.54 3.78 7.52
C GLY A 183 -27.39 2.26 7.65
N GLU A 184 -27.08 1.58 6.55
CA GLU A 184 -26.89 0.13 6.48
C GLU A 184 -25.38 -0.20 6.51
N SER A 185 -25.03 -1.35 7.06
CA SER A 185 -23.65 -1.87 7.05
C SER A 185 -23.46 -2.89 5.93
N GLY A 186 -22.27 -2.91 5.36
CA GLY A 186 -21.86 -3.92 4.39
C GLY A 186 -21.71 -5.31 5.02
N SER A 187 -21.48 -6.30 4.20
CA SER A 187 -21.18 -7.67 4.61
C SER A 187 -19.74 -8.04 4.29
N PHE A 188 -19.23 -9.03 5.00
CA PHE A 188 -17.95 -9.64 4.69
C PHE A 188 -17.96 -10.25 3.28
N GLN A 189 -16.91 -10.00 2.54
CA GLN A 189 -16.65 -10.58 1.23
C GLN A 189 -15.27 -11.23 1.25
N THR A 190 -15.17 -12.40 0.63
CA THR A 190 -13.87 -13.09 0.48
C THR A 190 -12.93 -12.29 -0.42
N ASP A 191 -11.64 -12.48 -0.22
CA ASP A 191 -10.58 -11.90 -1.05
C ASP A 191 -10.82 -12.12 -2.56
N ALA A 192 -11.16 -13.35 -2.97
CA ALA A 192 -11.47 -13.68 -4.35
C ALA A 192 -12.68 -12.86 -4.88
N ALA A 193 -13.74 -12.68 -4.10
CA ALA A 193 -14.89 -11.88 -4.49
C ALA A 193 -14.52 -10.39 -4.63
N ILE A 194 -13.71 -9.88 -3.71
CA ILE A 194 -13.24 -8.48 -3.76
C ILE A 194 -12.32 -8.24 -4.96
N ARG A 195 -11.42 -9.20 -5.31
CA ARG A 195 -10.58 -9.08 -6.52
C ARG A 195 -11.40 -9.08 -7.80
N VAL A 196 -12.54 -9.80 -7.84
CA VAL A 196 -13.47 -9.69 -8.99
C VAL A 196 -14.05 -8.28 -9.10
N LEU A 197 -14.44 -7.66 -7.98
CA LEU A 197 -14.90 -6.25 -7.99
C LEU A 197 -13.78 -5.30 -8.43
N ALA A 198 -12.57 -5.50 -7.93
CA ALA A 198 -11.40 -4.71 -8.35
C ALA A 198 -11.20 -4.78 -9.87
N ARG A 199 -11.17 -5.97 -10.44
CA ARG A 199 -11.02 -6.16 -11.89
C ARG A 199 -12.18 -5.54 -12.70
N THR A 200 -13.39 -5.60 -12.17
CA THR A 200 -14.56 -4.97 -12.82
C THR A 200 -14.35 -3.46 -12.96
N MET A 201 -13.94 -2.80 -11.87
CA MET A 201 -13.64 -1.36 -11.88
C MET A 201 -12.45 -1.03 -12.78
N LEU A 202 -11.34 -1.76 -12.64
CA LEU A 202 -10.17 -1.56 -13.49
C LEU A 202 -10.51 -1.75 -15.00
N THR A 203 -11.33 -2.74 -15.33
CA THR A 203 -11.78 -2.94 -16.73
C THR A 203 -12.65 -1.79 -17.21
N GLU A 204 -13.50 -1.24 -16.33
CA GLU A 204 -14.31 -0.07 -16.67
C GLU A 204 -13.44 1.17 -16.90
N ALA A 205 -12.35 1.34 -16.15
CA ALA A 205 -11.40 2.44 -16.35
C ALA A 205 -10.83 2.50 -17.77
N LEU A 206 -10.69 1.38 -18.47
CA LEU A 206 -10.19 1.32 -19.86
C LEU A 206 -11.10 2.04 -20.88
N ASN A 207 -12.31 2.43 -20.49
CA ASN A 207 -13.22 3.19 -21.34
C ASN A 207 -13.01 4.71 -21.24
N TYR A 208 -12.09 5.17 -20.37
CA TYR A 208 -11.91 6.57 -20.01
C TYR A 208 -10.45 6.99 -20.06
N ASP A 209 -10.20 8.30 -19.96
CA ASP A 209 -8.88 8.92 -20.01
C ASP A 209 -8.61 9.74 -18.71
N PRO A 210 -7.48 9.54 -18.00
CA PRO A 210 -7.15 10.30 -16.79
C PRO A 210 -6.81 11.78 -17.08
N GLY A 211 -6.51 12.15 -18.32
CA GLY A 211 -5.91 13.43 -18.66
C GLY A 211 -4.49 13.60 -18.10
N ASP A 212 -3.92 14.77 -18.32
CA ASP A 212 -2.53 15.11 -17.92
C ASP A 212 -2.47 15.77 -16.54
N THR A 213 -3.37 15.41 -15.59
CA THR A 213 -3.52 16.16 -14.33
C THR A 213 -2.76 15.58 -13.14
N TYR A 214 -2.13 14.43 -13.30
CA TYR A 214 -1.40 13.75 -12.23
C TYR A 214 -0.06 13.23 -12.73
N GLU A 215 1.02 13.75 -12.19
CA GLU A 215 2.40 13.45 -12.63
C GLU A 215 2.80 11.98 -12.46
N GLY A 216 2.19 11.24 -11.53
CA GLY A 216 2.42 9.82 -11.31
C GLY A 216 1.81 8.89 -12.36
N VAL A 217 1.07 9.43 -13.34
CA VAL A 217 0.54 8.70 -14.50
C VAL A 217 1.06 9.34 -15.76
N ASN A 218 2.24 8.92 -16.18
CA ASN A 218 2.90 9.42 -17.37
C ASN A 218 2.82 8.37 -18.49
N GLY A 219 2.38 8.77 -19.68
CA GLY A 219 2.46 7.95 -20.88
C GLY A 219 1.21 7.14 -21.17
N ASN A 220 1.17 5.84 -20.84
CA ASN A 220 0.13 4.93 -21.30
C ASN A 220 -0.81 4.48 -20.16
N PRO A 221 -1.87 5.23 -19.82
CA PRO A 221 -2.77 4.91 -18.72
C PRO A 221 -3.43 3.52 -18.85
N ASP A 222 -3.77 3.09 -20.07
CA ASP A 222 -4.32 1.76 -20.31
C ASP A 222 -3.35 0.65 -19.92
N LYS A 223 -2.05 0.83 -20.17
CA LYS A 223 -1.04 -0.16 -19.77
C LYS A 223 -0.92 -0.26 -18.25
N ILE A 224 -1.04 0.84 -17.53
CA ILE A 224 -1.10 0.86 -16.06
C ILE A 224 -2.29 0.02 -15.59
N VAL A 225 -3.47 0.25 -16.16
CA VAL A 225 -4.68 -0.49 -15.81
C VAL A 225 -4.53 -1.99 -16.10
N TRP A 226 -4.00 -2.35 -17.28
CA TRP A 226 -3.73 -3.76 -17.60
C TRP A 226 -2.72 -4.41 -16.66
N SER A 227 -1.72 -3.66 -16.20
CA SER A 227 -0.74 -4.15 -15.22
C SER A 227 -1.40 -4.45 -13.87
N LEU A 228 -2.26 -3.56 -13.38
CA LEU A 228 -3.04 -3.80 -12.17
C LEU A 228 -3.97 -5.01 -12.33
N ILE A 229 -4.63 -5.18 -13.48
CA ILE A 229 -5.45 -6.35 -13.79
C ILE A 229 -4.60 -7.63 -13.79
N ALA A 230 -3.39 -7.60 -14.37
CA ALA A 230 -2.48 -8.74 -14.39
C ALA A 230 -2.09 -9.19 -12.98
N ARG A 231 -1.74 -8.25 -12.08
CA ARG A 231 -1.46 -8.52 -10.67
C ARG A 231 -2.64 -9.21 -9.98
N THR A 232 -3.87 -8.73 -10.18
CA THR A 232 -5.05 -9.36 -9.55
C THR A 232 -5.29 -10.79 -10.03
N TYR A 233 -5.06 -11.07 -11.31
CA TYR A 233 -5.18 -12.43 -11.84
C TYR A 233 -4.06 -13.35 -11.35
N LEU A 234 -2.83 -12.82 -11.25
CA LEU A 234 -1.70 -13.54 -10.68
C LEU A 234 -2.02 -14.00 -9.25
N PHE A 235 -2.55 -13.10 -8.42
CA PHE A 235 -2.86 -13.39 -7.02
C PHE A 235 -4.04 -14.36 -6.84
N ASP A 236 -4.93 -14.45 -7.82
CA ASP A 236 -5.97 -15.48 -7.88
C ASP A 236 -5.46 -16.83 -8.47
N GLY A 237 -4.19 -16.91 -8.88
CA GLY A 237 -3.64 -18.10 -9.56
C GLY A 237 -4.19 -18.34 -10.96
N ASN A 238 -4.77 -17.30 -11.57
CA ASN A 238 -5.35 -17.37 -12.91
C ASN A 238 -4.31 -17.02 -13.99
N TRP A 239 -3.42 -17.98 -14.23
CA TRP A 239 -2.18 -17.80 -15.03
C TRP A 239 -2.43 -17.36 -16.47
N SER A 240 -3.49 -17.86 -17.10
CA SER A 240 -3.81 -17.52 -18.49
C SER A 240 -4.20 -16.07 -18.66
N GLU A 241 -5.07 -15.58 -17.79
CA GLU A 241 -5.54 -14.20 -17.78
C GLU A 241 -4.46 -13.25 -17.27
N ALA A 242 -3.65 -13.68 -16.28
CA ALA A 242 -2.50 -12.90 -15.80
C ALA A 242 -1.52 -12.64 -16.96
N LYS A 243 -1.17 -13.68 -17.74
CA LYS A 243 -0.35 -13.52 -18.95
C LYS A 243 -0.97 -12.56 -19.95
N SER A 244 -2.24 -12.81 -20.31
CA SER A 244 -2.95 -11.99 -21.32
C SER A 244 -3.05 -10.52 -20.93
N ALA A 245 -3.16 -10.22 -19.63
CA ALA A 245 -3.18 -8.86 -19.12
C ALA A 245 -1.76 -8.25 -19.06
N ALA A 246 -0.75 -9.02 -18.59
CA ALA A 246 0.64 -8.56 -18.54
C ALA A 246 1.21 -8.21 -19.92
N GLU A 247 0.88 -9.00 -20.96
CA GLU A 247 1.25 -8.72 -22.35
C GLU A 247 0.70 -7.37 -22.88
N LYS A 248 -0.37 -6.86 -22.26
CA LYS A 248 -0.97 -5.55 -22.57
C LYS A 248 -0.51 -4.46 -21.60
N GLY A 249 0.11 -4.85 -20.51
CA GLY A 249 0.58 -3.98 -19.44
C GLY A 249 1.81 -3.17 -19.83
N LEU A 250 2.43 -2.61 -18.81
CA LEU A 250 3.67 -1.84 -18.91
C LEU A 250 4.80 -2.69 -19.48
N GLN A 251 5.63 -2.09 -20.33
CA GLN A 251 6.78 -2.71 -20.98
C GLN A 251 8.02 -1.85 -20.72
N ASP A 252 9.19 -2.41 -20.96
CA ASP A 252 10.44 -1.67 -20.82
C ASP A 252 10.39 -0.33 -21.57
N GLY A 253 10.78 0.74 -20.87
CA GLY A 253 10.70 2.13 -21.34
C GLY A 253 9.35 2.83 -21.07
N ASP A 254 8.32 2.12 -20.62
CA ASP A 254 7.08 2.77 -20.14
C ASP A 254 7.27 3.29 -18.70
N ALA A 255 6.77 4.49 -18.43
CA ALA A 255 6.68 4.99 -17.06
C ALA A 255 5.67 4.18 -16.26
N GLY A 256 6.02 3.83 -15.02
CA GLY A 256 5.15 3.15 -14.09
C GLY A 256 4.00 4.01 -13.56
N PHE A 257 3.15 3.41 -12.72
CA PHE A 257 2.21 4.16 -11.91
C PHE A 257 2.89 4.51 -10.59
N GLN A 258 3.03 5.79 -10.34
CA GLN A 258 3.73 6.32 -9.17
C GLN A 258 2.80 7.14 -8.29
N LEU A 259 3.00 7.04 -7.00
CA LEU A 259 2.39 7.91 -6.02
C LEU A 259 3.26 9.17 -5.89
N VAL A 260 2.66 10.32 -6.14
CA VAL A 260 3.35 11.62 -6.07
C VAL A 260 3.44 12.08 -4.63
N HIS A 261 4.65 12.35 -4.19
CA HIS A 261 4.96 12.93 -2.90
C HIS A 261 5.47 14.37 -3.02
N THR A 262 5.44 15.09 -1.93
CA THR A 262 5.90 16.48 -1.83
C THR A 262 6.59 16.72 -0.50
N ALA A 263 7.29 17.81 -0.36
CA ALA A 263 7.89 18.20 0.92
C ALA A 263 6.89 18.29 2.09
N SER A 264 5.60 18.55 1.81
CA SER A 264 4.52 18.58 2.82
C SER A 264 3.89 17.20 3.09
N TYR A 265 3.99 16.30 2.13
CA TYR A 265 3.47 14.93 2.17
C TYR A 265 4.59 13.97 1.78
N PRO A 266 5.53 13.67 2.71
CA PRO A 266 6.71 12.87 2.43
C PRO A 266 6.36 11.41 2.12
N ASN A 267 7.25 10.76 1.38
CA ASN A 267 7.22 9.32 1.18
C ASN A 267 7.50 8.60 2.51
N TYR A 268 6.59 7.70 2.93
CA TYR A 268 6.77 6.95 4.18
C TYR A 268 7.95 5.99 4.13
N MET A 269 8.32 5.45 2.97
CA MET A 269 9.51 4.61 2.86
C MET A 269 10.78 5.42 3.14
N TRP A 270 10.86 6.67 2.66
CA TRP A 270 11.94 7.57 3.04
C TRP A 270 11.87 7.94 4.52
N TYR A 271 10.65 8.17 5.05
CA TYR A 271 10.48 8.69 6.40
C TYR A 271 10.84 7.67 7.47
N ASP A 272 10.27 6.47 7.44
CA ASP A 272 10.37 5.47 8.51
C ASP A 272 11.29 4.28 8.19
N ALA A 273 11.53 3.98 6.92
CA ALA A 273 12.39 2.87 6.49
C ALA A 273 13.62 3.33 5.70
N GLY A 274 13.82 4.64 5.61
CA GLY A 274 14.91 5.28 4.90
C GLY A 274 15.70 6.21 5.82
N ARG A 275 15.80 7.48 5.43
CA ARG A 275 16.79 8.42 5.96
C ARG A 275 16.31 9.35 7.08
N SER A 276 15.03 9.36 7.47
CA SER A 276 14.53 10.34 8.43
C SER A 276 14.38 9.78 9.85
N ASN A 277 13.46 8.88 10.07
CA ASN A 277 13.13 8.39 11.41
C ASN A 277 13.73 7.00 11.71
N VAL A 278 13.99 6.23 10.69
CA VAL A 278 14.64 4.89 10.75
C VAL A 278 14.02 3.97 11.81
N LEU A 279 12.72 3.74 11.72
CA LEU A 279 12.03 2.75 12.55
C LEU A 279 12.29 1.32 12.07
N PHE A 280 12.57 1.15 10.77
CA PHE A 280 12.80 -0.13 10.13
C PHE A 280 14.13 -0.13 9.37
N SER A 281 14.86 -1.23 9.49
CA SER A 281 15.98 -1.56 8.62
C SER A 281 15.57 -2.62 7.59
N ALA A 282 16.32 -2.72 6.50
CA ALA A 282 16.18 -3.81 5.57
C ALA A 282 16.46 -5.14 6.25
N ASP A 283 15.72 -6.19 5.87
CA ASP A 283 16.04 -7.54 6.30
C ASP A 283 17.46 -7.91 5.86
N PRO A 284 18.27 -8.58 6.70
CA PRO A 284 19.66 -8.93 6.38
C PRO A 284 19.84 -9.67 5.05
N ARG A 285 18.82 -10.40 4.56
CA ARG A 285 18.91 -11.07 3.26
C ARG A 285 19.13 -10.12 2.09
N PHE A 286 18.67 -8.87 2.18
CA PHE A 286 18.93 -7.88 1.12
C PHE A 286 20.40 -7.51 1.03
N VAL A 287 21.12 -7.49 2.17
CA VAL A 287 22.59 -7.37 2.19
C VAL A 287 23.22 -8.60 1.52
N ASP A 288 22.76 -9.81 1.88
CA ASP A 288 23.25 -11.05 1.27
C ASP A 288 23.03 -11.07 -0.25
N TYR A 289 21.91 -10.55 -0.71
CA TYR A 289 21.63 -10.43 -2.16
C TYR A 289 22.60 -9.46 -2.85
N VAL A 290 22.87 -8.33 -2.25
CA VAL A 290 23.83 -7.36 -2.77
C VAL A 290 25.23 -7.97 -2.80
N VAL A 291 25.62 -8.73 -1.78
CA VAL A 291 26.90 -9.44 -1.71
C VAL A 291 26.99 -10.51 -2.78
N ALA A 292 25.93 -11.30 -2.99
CA ALA A 292 25.91 -12.37 -3.97
C ALA A 292 25.94 -11.86 -5.43
N ASP A 293 25.37 -10.70 -5.67
CA ASP A 293 25.40 -10.05 -7.01
C ASP A 293 26.77 -9.37 -7.31
N ARG A 294 27.74 -9.43 -6.40
CA ARG A 294 29.09 -8.82 -6.53
C ARG A 294 30.22 -9.88 -6.45
N GLU A 295 31.39 -9.55 -6.97
CA GLU A 295 32.61 -10.29 -6.71
C GLU A 295 33.04 -10.08 -5.24
N GLU A 296 33.19 -11.18 -4.48
CA GLU A 296 33.40 -11.25 -3.03
C GLU A 296 34.56 -10.38 -2.48
N GLY A 297 35.48 -9.94 -3.33
CA GLY A 297 36.63 -9.11 -2.94
C GLY A 297 36.39 -7.60 -2.94
N GLU A 298 35.36 -7.08 -3.60
CA GLU A 298 35.13 -5.64 -3.72
C GLU A 298 34.36 -5.07 -2.52
N ILE A 299 33.46 -5.84 -1.91
CA ILE A 299 32.58 -5.36 -0.83
C ILE A 299 33.32 -5.24 0.50
N ILE A 300 34.15 -6.23 0.82
CA ILE A 300 34.85 -6.28 2.10
C ILE A 300 35.88 -5.15 2.22
N SER A 301 36.51 -4.77 1.10
CA SER A 301 37.49 -3.65 1.12
C SER A 301 36.79 -2.30 1.32
N ASN A 302 35.60 -2.09 0.76
CA ASN A 302 34.89 -0.82 0.89
C ASN A 302 34.29 -0.67 2.30
N LEU A 303 33.70 -1.72 2.87
CA LEU A 303 33.17 -1.71 4.24
C LEU A 303 34.26 -1.53 5.31
N GLU A 304 35.49 -1.97 5.06
CA GLU A 304 36.61 -1.81 6.01
C GLU A 304 37.27 -0.43 5.94
N GLU A 305 37.29 0.23 4.75
CA GLU A 305 37.93 1.54 4.59
C GLU A 305 37.06 2.71 5.07
N GLU A 306 35.73 2.57 5.09
CA GLU A 306 34.81 3.66 5.44
C GLU A 306 34.46 3.73 6.92
N ASN A 307 34.63 2.67 7.67
CA ASN A 307 34.39 2.64 9.13
C ASN A 307 35.29 3.57 9.96
N GLU A 308 36.29 4.22 9.37
CA GLU A 308 37.16 5.14 10.12
C GLU A 308 36.68 6.62 10.07
N ASP A 309 35.85 7.04 9.14
CA ASP A 309 35.48 8.45 8.94
C ASP A 309 34.00 8.81 9.11
N SER A 310 33.08 7.84 9.13
CA SER A 310 31.65 8.11 9.26
C SER A 310 31.22 8.30 10.72
N GLN A 311 31.33 9.50 11.23
CA GLN A 311 30.80 9.83 12.56
C GLN A 311 29.34 10.29 12.49
N SER A 312 28.47 9.48 13.08
CA SER A 312 27.16 9.83 13.64
C SER A 312 26.28 10.73 12.79
N LEU A 313 25.43 10.13 11.98
CA LEU A 313 24.33 10.79 11.28
C LEU A 313 23.12 11.09 12.17
N ARG A 314 23.16 10.78 13.46
CA ARG A 314 22.16 11.24 14.44
C ARG A 314 22.56 12.60 14.98
N GLY A 315 21.80 13.62 14.60
CA GLY A 315 21.75 14.89 15.34
C GLY A 315 21.28 14.66 16.78
N PRO A 316 21.56 15.58 17.72
CA PRO A 316 21.12 15.45 19.10
C PRO A 316 19.61 15.43 19.17
N GLU A 317 19.07 14.36 19.74
CA GLU A 317 17.68 14.15 20.17
C GLU A 317 16.60 14.85 19.33
N GLY A 318 16.04 14.17 18.33
CA GLY A 318 14.75 14.55 17.72
C GLY A 318 14.81 15.54 16.55
N GLU A 319 15.95 15.97 16.12
CA GLU A 319 16.09 16.70 14.85
C GLU A 319 16.44 15.68 13.77
N GLY A 320 15.55 15.55 12.78
CA GLY A 320 15.80 14.75 11.59
C GLY A 320 17.15 15.13 10.97
N LEU A 321 17.80 14.16 10.36
CA LEU A 321 19.08 14.37 9.67
C LEU A 321 18.94 15.58 8.75
N GLY A 322 19.61 16.67 9.08
CA GLY A 322 19.62 17.87 8.26
C GLY A 322 20.42 17.60 6.99
N ASP A 323 20.10 18.31 5.93
CA ASP A 323 20.64 18.26 4.55
C ASP A 323 22.19 18.29 4.40
N ALA A 324 22.97 18.08 5.44
CA ALA A 324 24.35 18.50 5.48
C ALA A 324 25.40 17.45 5.07
N ASP A 325 25.10 16.16 5.09
CA ASP A 325 26.12 15.13 4.88
C ASP A 325 25.74 14.00 3.92
N GLU A 326 24.85 14.27 2.96
CA GLU A 326 24.39 13.30 1.96
C GLU A 326 25.52 12.72 1.09
N GLU A 327 26.63 13.44 0.95
CA GLU A 327 27.71 13.07 0.02
C GLU A 327 28.62 11.95 0.57
N ASN A 328 28.70 11.76 1.88
CA ASN A 328 29.64 10.82 2.51
C ASN A 328 29.07 9.43 2.87
N VAL A 329 27.74 9.26 2.84
CA VAL A 329 27.08 8.00 3.23
C VAL A 329 26.90 7.06 2.05
N ARG A 330 26.99 7.57 0.84
CA ARG A 330 26.72 6.87 -0.42
C ARG A 330 27.82 5.91 -0.90
N ASP A 331 29.02 5.96 -0.34
CA ASP A 331 30.16 5.33 -0.99
C ASP A 331 30.36 3.83 -0.71
N GLY A 332 29.76 3.23 0.33
CA GLY A 332 30.03 1.85 0.71
C GLY A 332 29.32 0.76 -0.08
N LEU A 333 28.01 0.80 -0.16
CA LEU A 333 27.21 -0.20 -0.87
C LEU A 333 26.55 0.34 -2.14
N ASP A 334 26.57 1.62 -2.31
CA ASP A 334 25.70 2.46 -3.07
C ASP A 334 25.80 2.33 -4.60
N ASN A 335 26.96 2.10 -5.13
CA ASN A 335 27.17 2.25 -6.57
C ASN A 335 27.15 0.96 -7.37
N GLN A 336 26.76 -0.16 -6.80
CA GLN A 336 27.02 -1.43 -7.46
C GLN A 336 25.80 -2.33 -7.68
N ASN A 337 24.66 -2.05 -7.04
CA ASN A 337 23.41 -2.72 -7.34
C ASN A 337 22.25 -1.73 -7.35
N GLU A 338 21.96 -1.15 -8.51
CA GLU A 338 20.83 -0.22 -8.72
C GLU A 338 19.46 -0.84 -8.41
N ARG A 339 19.40 -2.17 -8.26
CA ARG A 339 18.18 -2.91 -7.95
C ARG A 339 17.83 -2.90 -6.46
N ILE A 340 18.85 -2.98 -5.59
CA ILE A 340 18.72 -3.02 -4.13
C ILE A 340 19.71 -1.99 -3.54
N PRO A 341 19.44 -0.70 -3.70
CA PRO A 341 20.25 0.32 -3.07
C PRO A 341 20.02 0.30 -1.56
N LEU A 342 21.11 0.19 -0.82
CA LEU A 342 21.16 0.16 0.64
C LEU A 342 22.11 1.24 1.14
N TRP A 343 21.79 1.83 2.27
CA TRP A 343 22.73 2.66 3.01
C TRP A 343 22.93 2.11 4.42
N GLU A 344 24.15 2.25 4.93
CA GLU A 344 24.53 1.76 6.24
C GLU A 344 24.21 2.79 7.33
N LEU A 345 23.58 2.34 8.42
CA LEU A 345 23.34 3.15 9.61
C LEU A 345 24.40 2.83 10.66
N GLU A 346 25.28 3.79 10.94
CA GLU A 346 26.32 3.60 11.96
C GLU A 346 25.75 3.56 13.38
N GLY A 347 26.30 2.67 14.18
CA GLY A 347 26.23 2.72 15.65
C GLY A 347 25.09 1.96 16.29
N ASP A 348 24.20 1.31 15.56
CA ASP A 348 23.19 0.44 16.14
C ASP A 348 23.39 -1.01 15.66
N ALA A 349 23.67 -1.92 16.57
CA ALA A 349 23.91 -3.33 16.24
C ALA A 349 22.67 -4.05 15.70
N ASN A 350 21.49 -3.42 15.74
CA ASN A 350 20.23 -4.00 15.31
C ASN A 350 19.72 -3.38 13.99
N LEU A 351 20.23 -2.20 13.60
CA LEU A 351 19.85 -1.47 12.41
C LEU A 351 21.08 -1.24 11.53
N ALA A 352 21.47 -2.25 10.76
CA ALA A 352 22.69 -2.15 9.98
C ALA A 352 22.48 -1.42 8.65
N TYR A 353 21.37 -1.70 7.94
CA TYR A 353 21.13 -1.17 6.59
C TYR A 353 19.68 -0.77 6.39
N CYS A 354 19.47 0.34 5.72
CA CYS A 354 18.16 0.86 5.33
C CYS A 354 18.01 0.86 3.82
N GLN A 355 16.78 0.93 3.34
CA GLN A 355 16.50 1.11 1.92
C GLN A 355 16.96 2.50 1.46
N ASP A 356 17.51 2.59 0.26
CA ASP A 356 17.93 3.81 -0.41
C ASP A 356 17.31 3.96 -1.82
N ILE A 357 16.23 3.22 -2.07
CA ILE A 357 15.42 3.34 -3.29
C ILE A 357 14.76 4.73 -3.35
N TYR A 358 14.33 5.20 -2.18
CA TYR A 358 13.72 6.51 -1.98
C TYR A 358 14.66 7.30 -1.07
N ASP A 359 15.55 8.07 -1.67
CA ASP A 359 16.62 8.80 -0.96
C ASP A 359 16.22 10.25 -0.63
N ALA A 360 15.16 10.76 -1.26
CA ALA A 360 14.60 12.07 -1.00
C ALA A 360 13.17 12.01 -0.45
N ARG A 361 12.84 13.04 0.32
CA ARG A 361 11.55 13.20 1.00
C ARG A 361 10.36 13.18 0.04
N ASP A 362 10.54 13.71 -1.14
CA ASP A 362 9.54 13.89 -2.19
C ASP A 362 9.69 12.91 -3.37
N ASP A 363 10.50 11.87 -3.20
CA ASP A 363 10.58 10.78 -4.17
C ASP A 363 9.24 10.11 -4.38
N TYR A 364 8.90 9.86 -5.64
CA TYR A 364 7.67 9.19 -6.00
C TYR A 364 7.75 7.71 -5.70
N LEU A 365 6.75 7.18 -5.02
CA LEU A 365 6.67 5.75 -4.69
C LEU A 365 6.08 4.97 -5.86
N ASP A 366 6.81 3.96 -6.35
CA ASP A 366 6.33 3.06 -7.40
C ASP A 366 5.22 2.13 -6.89
N LEU A 367 4.02 2.24 -7.47
CA LEU A 367 2.90 1.34 -7.20
C LEU A 367 2.92 0.10 -8.08
N ILE A 368 3.32 0.25 -9.35
CA ILE A 368 3.50 -0.82 -10.31
C ILE A 368 4.34 -0.34 -11.50
N ASP A 369 5.24 -1.18 -11.96
CA ASP A 369 6.07 -0.91 -13.13
C ASP A 369 6.19 -2.13 -14.07
N TRP A 370 6.90 -1.95 -15.18
CA TRP A 370 7.06 -2.96 -16.22
C TRP A 370 7.84 -4.20 -15.75
N ARG A 371 8.74 -4.07 -14.77
CA ARG A 371 9.53 -5.19 -14.23
C ARG A 371 8.63 -6.25 -13.60
N GLU A 372 7.57 -5.81 -12.92
CA GLU A 372 6.57 -6.74 -12.39
C GLU A 372 5.85 -7.51 -13.52
N MET A 373 5.57 -6.87 -14.65
CA MET A 373 4.96 -7.55 -15.80
C MET A 373 5.88 -8.63 -16.37
N GLU A 374 7.17 -8.35 -16.53
CA GLU A 374 8.17 -9.35 -16.93
C GLU A 374 8.19 -10.54 -15.95
N LEU A 375 8.16 -10.28 -14.64
CA LEU A 375 8.18 -11.36 -13.64
C LEU A 375 6.86 -12.13 -13.56
N ILE A 376 5.72 -11.53 -13.91
CA ILE A 376 4.44 -12.24 -14.10
C ILE A 376 4.55 -13.17 -15.31
N LEU A 377 5.08 -12.69 -16.43
CA LEU A 377 5.26 -13.49 -17.65
C LEU A 377 6.25 -14.64 -17.42
N ALA A 378 7.34 -14.38 -16.68
CA ALA A 378 8.30 -15.41 -16.25
C ALA A 378 7.62 -16.50 -15.42
N GLU A 379 6.81 -16.12 -14.42
CA GLU A 379 6.10 -17.09 -13.59
C GLU A 379 5.16 -17.98 -14.39
N VAL A 380 4.39 -17.39 -15.29
CA VAL A 380 3.47 -18.16 -16.12
C VAL A 380 4.22 -19.11 -17.06
N ALA A 381 5.34 -18.70 -17.63
CA ALA A 381 6.17 -19.55 -18.47
C ALA A 381 6.74 -20.74 -17.67
N ILE A 382 7.36 -20.49 -16.53
CA ILE A 382 7.94 -21.51 -15.65
C ILE A 382 6.88 -22.51 -15.19
N ARG A 383 5.70 -22.05 -14.77
CA ARG A 383 4.58 -22.91 -14.36
C ARG A 383 4.04 -23.77 -15.51
N ASN A 384 4.24 -23.35 -16.75
CA ASN A 384 3.94 -24.13 -17.95
C ASN A 384 5.13 -24.98 -18.44
N SER A 385 6.20 -25.08 -17.65
CA SER A 385 7.44 -25.82 -17.97
C SER A 385 8.16 -25.24 -19.20
N ASP A 386 8.05 -23.97 -19.47
CA ASP A 386 8.79 -23.23 -20.49
C ASP A 386 9.87 -22.34 -19.81
N ASP A 387 10.87 -23.01 -19.25
CA ASP A 387 11.97 -22.37 -18.54
C ASP A 387 12.76 -21.40 -19.42
N ALA A 388 12.89 -21.65 -20.71
CA ALA A 388 13.60 -20.78 -21.63
C ALA A 388 12.90 -19.43 -21.82
N THR A 389 11.57 -19.43 -21.96
CA THR A 389 10.79 -18.19 -22.00
C THR A 389 10.81 -17.51 -20.64
N GLY A 390 10.67 -18.26 -19.54
CA GLY A 390 10.74 -17.72 -18.19
C GLY A 390 12.07 -17.00 -17.92
N LEU A 391 13.18 -17.62 -18.33
CA LEU A 391 14.51 -17.03 -18.20
C LEU A 391 14.68 -15.75 -19.04
N THR A 392 14.10 -15.71 -20.24
CA THR A 392 14.16 -14.50 -21.07
C THR A 392 13.54 -13.30 -20.33
N HIS A 393 12.38 -13.48 -19.71
CA HIS A 393 11.73 -12.43 -18.94
C HIS A 393 12.52 -12.03 -17.69
N ILE A 394 13.12 -12.99 -16.97
CA ILE A 394 14.00 -12.71 -15.84
C ILE A 394 15.21 -11.88 -16.29
N ASN A 395 15.87 -12.29 -17.38
CA ASN A 395 17.05 -11.59 -17.90
C ASN A 395 16.73 -10.18 -18.38
N ASN A 396 15.54 -9.91 -18.91
CA ASN A 396 15.12 -8.55 -19.24
C ASN A 396 15.18 -7.63 -18.01
N VAL A 397 14.74 -8.11 -16.85
CA VAL A 397 14.82 -7.35 -15.60
C VAL A 397 16.26 -7.21 -15.12
N ARG A 398 17.03 -8.30 -15.15
CA ARG A 398 18.43 -8.29 -14.69
C ARG A 398 19.30 -7.36 -15.50
N THR A 399 19.23 -7.43 -16.82
CA THR A 399 20.04 -6.59 -17.72
C THR A 399 19.68 -5.11 -17.62
N HIS A 400 18.41 -4.77 -17.30
CA HIS A 400 18.02 -3.39 -16.99
C HIS A 400 18.80 -2.84 -15.80
N HIS A 401 19.07 -3.65 -14.79
CA HIS A 401 19.88 -3.30 -13.63
C HIS A 401 21.39 -3.52 -13.81
N GLY A 402 21.85 -3.73 -15.04
CA GLY A 402 23.27 -3.96 -15.33
C GLY A 402 23.83 -5.30 -14.83
N LEU A 403 22.97 -6.23 -14.41
CA LEU A 403 23.38 -7.55 -13.95
C LEU A 403 23.58 -8.51 -15.13
N ASP A 404 24.45 -9.49 -14.94
CA ASP A 404 24.71 -10.53 -15.93
C ASP A 404 23.46 -11.38 -16.19
N GLU A 405 23.31 -11.81 -17.46
CA GLU A 405 22.28 -12.77 -17.84
C GLU A 405 22.56 -14.14 -17.20
N LEU A 406 21.51 -14.75 -16.67
CA LEU A 406 21.54 -16.14 -16.21
C LEU A 406 21.33 -17.11 -17.37
N THR A 407 21.78 -18.36 -17.18
CA THR A 407 21.56 -19.47 -18.11
C THR A 407 20.41 -20.36 -17.66
N VAL A 408 19.95 -21.25 -18.52
CA VAL A 408 18.92 -22.26 -18.15
C VAL A 408 19.44 -23.19 -17.04
N ASP A 409 20.75 -23.44 -17.00
CA ASP A 409 21.35 -24.27 -15.95
C ASP A 409 21.31 -23.55 -14.60
N ASP A 410 21.54 -22.24 -14.56
CA ASP A 410 21.39 -21.42 -13.34
C ASP A 410 19.96 -21.46 -12.85
N LEU A 411 18.98 -21.28 -13.76
CA LEU A 411 17.57 -21.30 -13.45
C LEU A 411 17.12 -22.65 -12.88
N THR A 412 17.42 -23.74 -13.59
CA THR A 412 16.95 -25.07 -13.20
C THR A 412 17.76 -25.68 -12.05
N GLY A 413 19.03 -25.30 -11.92
CA GLY A 413 19.94 -25.72 -10.86
C GLY A 413 19.86 -24.89 -9.59
N PHE A 414 19.03 -23.85 -9.54
CA PHE A 414 18.95 -22.93 -8.42
C PHE A 414 18.67 -23.64 -7.10
N THR A 415 19.47 -23.30 -6.11
CA THR A 415 19.28 -23.72 -4.72
C THR A 415 19.37 -22.47 -3.85
N PRO A 416 18.32 -22.13 -3.10
CA PRO A 416 18.33 -20.92 -2.28
C PRO A 416 19.39 -20.98 -1.19
N SER A 417 19.96 -19.84 -0.83
CA SER A 417 20.75 -19.69 0.39
C SER A 417 19.85 -19.85 1.63
N GLU A 418 20.44 -19.95 2.80
CA GLU A 418 19.68 -20.07 4.07
C GLU A 418 18.83 -18.84 4.35
N THR A 419 19.22 -17.67 3.82
CA THR A 419 18.55 -16.39 3.99
C THR A 419 17.65 -16.01 2.81
N SER A 420 17.63 -16.79 1.73
CA SER A 420 16.87 -16.47 0.52
C SER A 420 15.36 -16.32 0.79
N GLY A 421 14.77 -15.29 0.20
CA GLY A 421 13.33 -15.08 0.19
C GLY A 421 12.52 -16.18 -0.51
N ALA A 422 13.19 -17.08 -1.26
CA ALA A 422 12.60 -18.29 -1.83
C ALA A 422 12.42 -19.42 -0.78
N GLY A 423 12.95 -19.26 0.42
CA GLY A 423 12.88 -20.26 1.48
C GLY A 423 13.55 -21.58 1.07
N THR A 424 12.78 -22.65 0.94
CA THR A 424 13.30 -23.97 0.53
C THR A 424 12.95 -24.35 -0.92
N ILE A 425 12.34 -23.44 -1.68
CA ILE A 425 11.91 -23.71 -3.05
C ILE A 425 13.12 -23.65 -3.98
N THR A 426 13.41 -24.76 -4.67
CA THR A 426 14.55 -24.89 -5.58
C THR A 426 14.15 -24.82 -7.04
N GLY A 427 15.14 -24.74 -7.93
CA GLY A 427 14.94 -24.72 -9.39
C GLY A 427 14.27 -23.45 -9.89
N SER A 428 13.68 -23.51 -11.06
CA SER A 428 13.16 -22.36 -11.79
C SER A 428 12.21 -21.50 -10.98
N LEU A 429 11.33 -22.12 -10.20
CA LEU A 429 10.38 -21.38 -9.38
C LEU A 429 11.08 -20.67 -8.20
N GLY A 430 12.07 -21.33 -7.59
CA GLY A 430 12.83 -20.72 -6.49
C GLY A 430 13.60 -19.49 -6.94
N LEU A 431 14.30 -19.58 -8.07
CA LEU A 431 15.01 -18.44 -8.64
C LEU A 431 14.04 -17.28 -8.97
N LEU A 432 12.90 -17.59 -9.60
CA LEU A 432 11.89 -16.56 -9.88
C LEU A 432 11.42 -15.85 -8.61
N ILE A 433 11.15 -16.59 -7.53
CA ILE A 433 10.71 -16.01 -6.26
C ILE A 433 11.78 -15.07 -5.71
N GLU A 434 13.04 -15.48 -5.77
CA GLU A 434 14.15 -14.64 -5.32
C GLU A 434 14.32 -13.40 -6.20
N GLU A 435 14.19 -13.51 -7.52
CA GLU A 435 14.22 -12.36 -8.44
C GLU A 435 13.03 -11.40 -8.21
N ARG A 436 11.85 -11.94 -7.86
CA ARG A 436 10.70 -11.13 -7.46
C ARG A 436 10.96 -10.40 -6.14
N ASP A 437 11.50 -11.09 -5.15
CA ASP A 437 11.83 -10.52 -3.83
C ASP A 437 12.81 -9.34 -3.97
N LYS A 438 13.85 -9.50 -4.77
CA LYS A 438 14.85 -8.48 -5.08
C LYS A 438 14.26 -7.27 -5.85
N THR A 439 13.43 -7.53 -6.87
CA THR A 439 12.97 -6.50 -7.81
C THR A 439 11.76 -5.73 -7.29
N LEU A 440 10.89 -6.38 -6.51
CA LEU A 440 9.64 -5.81 -6.04
C LEU A 440 9.70 -5.36 -4.57
N TRP A 441 10.91 -5.31 -4.01
CA TRP A 441 11.14 -4.78 -2.68
C TRP A 441 10.55 -3.39 -2.53
N THR A 442 9.94 -3.08 -1.39
CA THR A 442 9.27 -1.82 -1.05
C THR A 442 7.99 -1.50 -1.85
N LYS A 443 7.47 -2.45 -2.65
CA LYS A 443 6.26 -2.23 -3.48
C LYS A 443 4.98 -2.81 -2.87
N GLY A 444 5.06 -3.35 -1.64
CA GLY A 444 3.92 -3.91 -0.90
C GLY A 444 3.35 -5.21 -1.46
N VAL A 445 4.12 -5.94 -2.27
CA VAL A 445 3.68 -7.23 -2.87
C VAL A 445 4.21 -8.45 -2.12
N ARG A 446 5.28 -8.30 -1.34
CA ARG A 446 5.96 -9.41 -0.67
C ARG A 446 5.04 -10.22 0.24
N ILE A 447 4.23 -9.57 1.05
CA ILE A 447 3.29 -10.24 1.96
C ILE A 447 2.32 -11.17 1.22
N THR A 448 1.91 -10.80 0.00
CA THR A 448 1.05 -11.64 -0.84
C THR A 448 1.84 -12.77 -1.50
N ASP A 449 3.07 -12.51 -1.94
CA ASP A 449 3.97 -13.54 -2.48
C ASP A 449 4.30 -14.59 -1.41
N GLN A 450 4.59 -14.21 -0.16
CA GLN A 450 4.80 -15.16 0.94
C GLN A 450 3.59 -16.10 1.13
N LYS A 451 2.37 -15.57 1.07
CA LYS A 451 1.15 -16.37 1.22
C LYS A 451 0.91 -17.31 0.05
N ARG A 452 1.00 -16.83 -1.19
CA ARG A 452 0.70 -17.62 -2.38
C ARG A 452 1.76 -18.66 -2.74
N PHE A 453 2.99 -18.50 -2.23
CA PHE A 453 4.07 -19.49 -2.37
C PHE A 453 4.26 -20.37 -1.12
N ASP A 454 3.42 -20.21 -0.09
CA ASP A 454 3.54 -20.93 1.19
C ASP A 454 4.91 -20.71 1.86
N LEU A 455 5.36 -19.45 1.87
CA LEU A 455 6.66 -19.03 2.41
C LEU A 455 6.52 -18.28 3.75
N TRP A 456 5.35 -18.33 4.39
CA TRP A 456 5.15 -17.67 5.66
C TRP A 456 5.94 -18.37 6.78
N HIS A 457 6.97 -17.72 7.30
CA HIS A 457 7.91 -18.28 8.26
C HIS A 457 7.97 -17.53 9.59
N LEU A 458 7.27 -16.42 9.71
CA LEU A 458 7.38 -15.50 10.86
C LEU A 458 6.73 -16.01 12.16
N GLY A 459 6.19 -17.22 12.16
CA GLY A 459 5.64 -17.87 13.34
C GLY A 459 4.11 -17.71 13.48
N SER A 460 3.53 -18.48 14.40
CA SER A 460 2.08 -18.60 14.55
C SER A 460 1.39 -17.36 15.17
N ASN A 461 2.15 -16.47 15.80
CA ASN A 461 1.62 -15.27 16.46
C ASN A 461 1.78 -14.01 15.57
N THR A 462 2.22 -14.19 14.34
CA THR A 462 2.37 -13.10 13.36
C THR A 462 1.13 -13.01 12.48
N TRP A 463 1.05 -11.93 11.68
CA TRP A 463 -0.15 -11.61 10.93
C TRP A 463 0.07 -11.70 9.42
N PRO A 464 -0.19 -12.85 8.78
CA PRO A 464 -0.27 -12.91 7.32
C PRO A 464 -1.41 -12.06 6.75
N TYR A 465 -2.43 -11.75 7.59
CA TYR A 465 -3.49 -10.80 7.28
C TYR A 465 -3.72 -9.87 8.45
N ILE A 466 -3.95 -8.60 8.17
CA ILE A 466 -4.37 -7.62 9.17
C ILE A 466 -5.81 -7.97 9.56
N PRO A 467 -6.12 -8.21 10.84
CA PRO A 467 -7.46 -8.57 11.25
C PRO A 467 -8.42 -7.38 11.14
N ILE A 468 -9.65 -7.62 10.67
CA ILE A 468 -10.69 -6.59 10.70
C ILE A 468 -10.87 -6.12 12.16
N PRO A 469 -10.86 -4.80 12.43
CA PRO A 469 -10.84 -4.29 13.80
C PRO A 469 -12.09 -4.66 14.57
N ASP A 470 -11.96 -4.81 15.88
CA ASP A 470 -13.08 -5.13 16.78
C ASP A 470 -14.20 -4.09 16.73
N SER A 471 -13.87 -2.84 16.48
CA SER A 471 -14.87 -1.78 16.29
C SER A 471 -15.80 -2.06 15.10
N GLU A 472 -15.30 -2.58 13.99
CA GLU A 472 -16.13 -3.00 12.86
C GLU A 472 -16.99 -4.20 13.22
N ILE A 473 -16.41 -5.24 13.84
CA ILE A 473 -17.12 -6.47 14.21
C ILE A 473 -18.26 -6.18 15.22
N LEU A 474 -18.03 -5.31 16.20
CA LEU A 474 -19.02 -5.00 17.23
C LEU A 474 -20.17 -4.12 16.73
N ASN A 475 -19.89 -3.25 15.78
CA ASN A 475 -20.87 -2.28 15.26
C ASN A 475 -21.59 -2.76 14.00
N ASN A 476 -21.09 -3.80 13.33
CA ASN A 476 -21.65 -4.31 12.08
C ASN A 476 -22.44 -5.61 12.32
N PRO A 477 -23.79 -5.59 12.28
CA PRO A 477 -24.61 -6.76 12.53
C PRO A 477 -24.48 -7.88 11.46
N ASN A 478 -23.86 -7.57 10.32
CA ASN A 478 -23.70 -8.47 9.19
C ASN A 478 -22.38 -9.25 9.23
N VAL A 479 -21.56 -9.04 10.26
CA VAL A 479 -20.24 -9.66 10.39
C VAL A 479 -20.09 -10.28 11.77
N THR A 480 -19.59 -11.49 11.80
CA THR A 480 -19.24 -12.20 13.04
C THR A 480 -17.86 -12.81 12.88
N ARG A 481 -17.00 -12.63 13.86
CA ARG A 481 -15.72 -13.35 13.91
C ARG A 481 -16.00 -14.80 14.31
N PRO A 482 -15.37 -15.82 13.68
CA PRO A 482 -15.59 -17.25 13.99
C PRO A 482 -15.26 -17.61 15.43
#